data_51dbcf3f38698d5ac7d37b8a0ddccae4
#
_entry.id   51dbcf3f38698d5ac7d37b8a0ddccae4
#
_cell.length_a   1.000
_cell.length_b   1.000
_cell.length_c   1.000
_cell.angle_alpha   90.00
_cell.angle_beta   90.00
_cell.angle_gamma   90.00
#
_symmetry.space_group_name_H-M   'P 1'
#
loop_
_entity.id
_entity.type
_entity.pdbx_description
1 polymer ?
#
loop_
_entity_poly.entity_id
_entity_poly.type
_entity_poly.pdbx_seq_one_letter_code
_entity_poly.pdbx_strand_id
1 'polypeptide(L)'
;LKTFDEDLIDIDKNLELLNNFFLQVKNLIVDNNVIKKDYSNKKILFEGAQGALLDLDHGSYPFVTSSNTISSNISIGSGLQVDYETIGIFKAYATRVGNGPFPSELFDKIGDYIADKGVEFGTVTKRKRRCGWLDLVSLKYSCEINNVKELCITKVDVLNELDEIKICKSYQGKQFQDINFSDSAYLNNCKLNGSDFELFPSWGNIDGIMSYDGLPQNLKN
;
A
#
# COMPACT_ATOMS: atom_id res chain seq x y z
N LEU A 1 -4.12 -6.85 -32.52
CA LEU A 1 -2.65 -7.05 -32.51
C LEU A 1 -2.02 -6.55 -33.82
N LYS A 2 -2.52 -6.95 -35.00
CA LYS A 2 -2.01 -6.40 -36.29
C LYS A 2 -1.99 -4.88 -36.35
N THR A 3 -2.96 -4.22 -35.71
CA THR A 3 -3.04 -2.75 -35.63
C THR A 3 -1.90 -2.12 -34.81
N PHE A 4 -1.28 -2.90 -33.91
CA PHE A 4 -0.18 -2.48 -33.06
C PHE A 4 1.17 -3.08 -33.44
N ASP A 5 1.25 -3.68 -34.65
CA ASP A 5 2.47 -4.32 -35.17
C ASP A 5 3.01 -5.46 -34.25
N GLU A 6 2.10 -6.11 -33.53
CA GLU A 6 2.39 -7.20 -32.60
C GLU A 6 2.15 -8.55 -33.26
N ASP A 7 2.92 -9.56 -32.85
CA ASP A 7 2.75 -10.93 -33.32
C ASP A 7 1.37 -11.48 -32.94
N LEU A 8 0.78 -12.24 -33.84
CA LEU A 8 -0.48 -12.90 -33.57
C LEU A 8 -0.28 -14.01 -32.53
N ILE A 9 -1.20 -14.06 -31.58
CA ILE A 9 -1.24 -15.16 -30.60
C ILE A 9 -1.56 -16.47 -31.33
N ASP A 10 -0.72 -17.45 -31.16
CA ASP A 10 -0.99 -18.82 -31.58
C ASP A 10 -2.02 -19.45 -30.65
N ILE A 11 -3.27 -19.48 -31.11
CA ILE A 11 -4.42 -19.92 -30.31
C ILE A 11 -4.28 -21.42 -29.97
N ASP A 12 -3.90 -22.27 -30.91
CA ASP A 12 -3.83 -23.71 -30.71
C ASP A 12 -2.76 -24.08 -29.70
N LYS A 13 -1.58 -23.48 -29.83
CA LYS A 13 -0.49 -23.63 -28.85
C LYS A 13 -0.89 -23.17 -27.44
N ASN A 14 -1.58 -22.02 -27.32
CA ASN A 14 -2.02 -21.54 -26.02
C ASN A 14 -3.12 -22.39 -25.41
N LEU A 15 -4.05 -22.91 -26.20
CA LEU A 15 -5.06 -23.87 -25.75
C LEU A 15 -4.43 -25.17 -25.26
N GLU A 16 -3.43 -25.67 -25.95
CA GLU A 16 -2.69 -26.85 -25.51
C GLU A 16 -2.00 -26.60 -24.15
N LEU A 17 -1.31 -25.48 -24.00
CA LEU A 17 -0.66 -25.10 -22.74
C LEU A 17 -1.67 -24.98 -21.59
N LEU A 18 -2.80 -24.33 -21.81
CA LEU A 18 -3.87 -24.17 -20.81
C LEU A 18 -4.49 -25.53 -20.44
N ASN A 19 -4.72 -26.41 -21.42
CA ASN A 19 -5.26 -27.75 -21.18
C ASN A 19 -4.28 -28.60 -20.35
N ASN A 20 -3.00 -28.56 -20.69
CA ASN A 20 -1.96 -29.27 -19.95
C ASN A 20 -1.86 -28.76 -18.50
N PHE A 21 -1.94 -27.43 -18.29
CA PHE A 21 -2.00 -26.86 -16.97
C PHE A 21 -3.26 -27.29 -16.21
N PHE A 22 -4.44 -27.23 -16.85
CA PHE A 22 -5.70 -27.67 -16.23
C PHE A 22 -5.63 -29.12 -15.75
N LEU A 23 -5.06 -30.01 -16.54
CA LEU A 23 -4.89 -31.43 -16.16
C LEU A 23 -4.03 -31.60 -14.89
N GLN A 24 -3.06 -30.72 -14.67
CA GLN A 24 -2.23 -30.74 -13.46
C GLN A 24 -2.96 -30.24 -12.23
N VAL A 25 -3.83 -29.21 -12.38
CA VAL A 25 -4.45 -28.52 -11.24
C VAL A 25 -5.91 -28.89 -10.99
N LYS A 26 -6.56 -29.66 -11.90
CA LYS A 26 -8.00 -29.95 -11.81
C LYS A 26 -8.45 -30.55 -10.48
N ASN A 27 -7.58 -31.32 -9.82
CA ASN A 27 -7.88 -31.94 -8.52
C ASN A 27 -7.72 -30.96 -7.34
N LEU A 28 -7.15 -29.78 -7.57
CA LEU A 28 -7.00 -28.70 -6.60
C LEU A 28 -8.15 -27.69 -6.68
N ILE A 29 -8.97 -27.77 -7.74
CA ILE A 29 -10.13 -26.89 -7.93
C ILE A 29 -11.27 -27.42 -7.06
N VAL A 30 -11.70 -26.61 -6.10
CA VAL A 30 -12.75 -26.97 -5.16
C VAL A 30 -13.86 -25.91 -5.19
N ASP A 31 -15.07 -26.34 -4.81
CA ASP A 31 -16.20 -25.44 -4.63
C ASP A 31 -16.06 -24.62 -3.34
N ASN A 32 -16.62 -23.41 -3.32
CA ASN A 32 -16.60 -22.53 -2.14
C ASN A 32 -17.23 -23.18 -0.89
N ASN A 33 -18.18 -24.10 -1.04
CA ASN A 33 -18.78 -24.78 0.10
C ASN A 33 -17.80 -25.75 0.78
N VAL A 34 -16.87 -26.34 0.00
CA VAL A 34 -15.77 -27.15 0.56
C VAL A 34 -14.85 -26.25 1.39
N ILE A 35 -14.47 -25.09 0.85
CA ILE A 35 -13.64 -24.12 1.57
C ILE A 35 -14.33 -23.68 2.87
N LYS A 36 -15.61 -23.31 2.82
CA LYS A 36 -16.39 -22.91 4.01
C LYS A 36 -16.39 -23.99 5.08
N LYS A 37 -16.62 -25.25 4.68
CA LYS A 37 -16.65 -26.39 5.62
C LYS A 37 -15.27 -26.65 6.24
N ASP A 38 -14.23 -26.63 5.43
CA ASP A 38 -12.86 -26.95 5.88
C ASP A 38 -12.26 -25.88 6.80
N TYR A 39 -12.68 -24.63 6.65
CA TYR A 39 -12.13 -23.49 7.38
C TYR A 39 -13.06 -22.92 8.47
N SER A 40 -14.29 -23.43 8.64
CA SER A 40 -15.28 -22.93 9.59
C SER A 40 -14.80 -22.85 11.05
N ASN A 41 -13.86 -23.71 11.46
CA ASN A 41 -13.31 -23.78 12.81
C ASN A 41 -11.81 -23.43 12.86
N LYS A 42 -11.27 -22.75 11.84
CA LYS A 42 -9.85 -22.40 11.77
C LYS A 42 -9.66 -20.90 11.94
N LYS A 43 -8.49 -20.52 12.45
CA LYS A 43 -8.03 -19.13 12.38
C LYS A 43 -7.58 -18.86 10.94
N ILE A 44 -8.10 -17.80 10.34
CA ILE A 44 -7.81 -17.43 8.96
C ILE A 44 -7.10 -16.07 8.96
N LEU A 45 -5.99 -16.00 8.28
CA LEU A 45 -5.31 -14.75 7.96
C LEU A 45 -5.63 -14.37 6.52
N PHE A 46 -6.19 -13.19 6.32
CA PHE A 46 -6.38 -12.61 4.99
C PHE A 46 -5.29 -11.58 4.73
N GLU A 47 -4.57 -11.75 3.66
CA GLU A 47 -3.56 -10.80 3.21
C GLU A 47 -4.09 -10.05 2.00
N GLY A 48 -4.26 -8.72 2.14
CA GLY A 48 -4.61 -7.83 1.05
C GLY A 48 -3.41 -7.52 0.15
N ALA A 49 -3.70 -7.03 -1.03
CA ALA A 49 -2.69 -6.57 -2.00
C ALA A 49 -2.83 -5.07 -2.24
N GLN A 50 -1.79 -4.45 -2.82
CA GLN A 50 -1.71 -3.02 -3.15
C GLN A 50 -1.82 -2.11 -1.91
N GLY A 51 -2.66 -1.08 -1.98
CA GLY A 51 -2.86 -0.12 -0.89
C GLY A 51 -4.20 0.60 -1.03
N ALA A 52 -4.70 1.15 0.05
CA ALA A 52 -6.03 1.74 0.14
C ALA A 52 -6.30 2.84 -0.92
N LEU A 53 -5.32 3.70 -1.20
CA LEU A 53 -5.48 4.75 -2.21
C LEU A 53 -5.40 4.26 -3.66
N LEU A 54 -5.13 2.98 -3.88
CA LEU A 54 -5.22 2.32 -5.18
C LEU A 54 -6.54 1.58 -5.38
N ASP A 55 -7.44 1.60 -4.40
CA ASP A 55 -8.77 0.99 -4.51
C ASP A 55 -9.57 1.63 -5.65
N LEU A 56 -10.29 0.78 -6.40
CA LEU A 56 -11.04 1.21 -7.58
C LEU A 56 -12.11 2.26 -7.24
N ASP A 57 -12.81 2.09 -6.10
CA ASP A 57 -13.94 2.92 -5.71
C ASP A 57 -13.55 4.01 -4.68
N HIS A 58 -12.59 3.72 -3.82
CA HIS A 58 -12.19 4.58 -2.70
C HIS A 58 -10.82 5.25 -2.89
N GLY A 59 -10.11 4.89 -3.94
CA GLY A 59 -8.77 5.43 -4.23
C GLY A 59 -8.80 6.72 -5.05
N SER A 60 -7.60 7.17 -5.42
CA SER A 60 -7.38 8.39 -6.18
C SER A 60 -7.62 8.20 -7.69
N TYR A 61 -8.86 7.93 -8.08
CA TYR A 61 -9.26 7.70 -9.48
C TYR A 61 -8.83 8.87 -10.39
N PRO A 62 -8.33 8.63 -11.62
CA PRO A 62 -8.19 7.34 -12.31
C PRO A 62 -6.89 6.57 -12.00
N PHE A 63 -6.09 7.01 -11.05
CA PHE A 63 -4.80 6.43 -10.70
C PHE A 63 -4.95 5.30 -9.67
N VAL A 64 -5.73 4.29 -10.01
CA VAL A 64 -6.12 3.16 -9.17
C VAL A 64 -5.77 1.84 -9.83
N THR A 65 -5.88 0.73 -9.10
CA THR A 65 -5.85 -0.62 -9.69
C THR A 65 -7.25 -1.04 -10.13
N SER A 66 -7.34 -2.11 -10.90
CA SER A 66 -8.61 -2.63 -11.44
C SER A 66 -9.40 -3.50 -10.45
N SER A 67 -9.10 -3.40 -9.16
CA SER A 67 -9.74 -4.18 -8.11
C SER A 67 -9.96 -3.35 -6.85
N ASN A 68 -10.86 -3.81 -5.97
CA ASN A 68 -10.99 -3.27 -4.64
C ASN A 68 -9.86 -3.80 -3.75
N THR A 69 -9.17 -2.89 -3.06
CA THR A 69 -8.02 -3.19 -2.21
C THR A 69 -8.29 -2.97 -0.73
N ILE A 70 -9.48 -2.46 -0.39
CA ILE A 70 -9.91 -2.25 0.99
C ILE A 70 -10.35 -3.55 1.66
N SER A 71 -10.31 -3.59 3.00
CA SER A 71 -10.58 -4.79 3.80
C SER A 71 -11.98 -5.38 3.57
N SER A 72 -12.99 -4.56 3.26
CA SER A 72 -14.34 -5.03 2.94
C SER A 72 -14.42 -5.96 1.71
N ASN A 73 -13.40 -5.95 0.85
CA ASN A 73 -13.32 -6.87 -0.28
C ASN A 73 -13.01 -8.32 0.14
N ILE A 74 -12.65 -8.58 1.39
CA ILE A 74 -12.36 -9.91 1.93
C ILE A 74 -13.54 -10.87 1.67
N SER A 75 -14.74 -10.45 2.03
CA SER A 75 -15.94 -11.28 1.84
C SER A 75 -16.26 -11.56 0.37
N ILE A 76 -16.04 -10.56 -0.49
CA ILE A 76 -16.28 -10.69 -1.95
C ILE A 76 -15.22 -11.62 -2.55
N GLY A 77 -13.94 -11.37 -2.27
CA GLY A 77 -12.83 -12.11 -2.88
C GLY A 77 -12.72 -13.56 -2.40
N SER A 78 -13.00 -13.83 -1.11
CA SER A 78 -12.92 -15.17 -0.52
C SER A 78 -14.24 -15.95 -0.59
N GLY A 79 -15.38 -15.27 -0.74
CA GLY A 79 -16.71 -15.87 -0.62
C GLY A 79 -17.07 -16.27 0.83
N LEU A 80 -16.25 -15.88 1.81
CA LEU A 80 -16.48 -16.19 3.22
C LEU A 80 -17.18 -15.02 3.92
N GLN A 81 -18.21 -15.33 4.68
CA GLN A 81 -18.86 -14.39 5.59
C GLN A 81 -18.31 -14.61 6.98
N VAL A 82 -17.32 -13.82 7.35
CA VAL A 82 -16.60 -13.94 8.63
C VAL A 82 -16.45 -12.57 9.26
N ASP A 83 -16.50 -12.53 10.59
CA ASP A 83 -16.05 -11.36 11.33
C ASP A 83 -14.51 -11.37 11.38
N TYR A 84 -13.91 -10.22 11.11
CA TYR A 84 -12.45 -10.07 11.10
C TYR A 84 -12.04 -8.73 11.73
N GLU A 85 -10.84 -8.70 12.23
CA GLU A 85 -10.17 -7.48 12.66
C GLU A 85 -9.13 -7.07 11.62
N THR A 86 -9.06 -5.77 11.32
CA THR A 86 -8.13 -5.24 10.33
C THR A 86 -6.91 -4.66 11.01
N ILE A 87 -5.73 -5.19 10.65
CA ILE A 87 -4.43 -4.62 11.00
C ILE A 87 -3.91 -3.84 9.80
N GLY A 88 -3.68 -2.54 9.98
CA GLY A 88 -3.10 -1.69 8.95
C GLY A 88 -1.57 -1.81 8.93
N ILE A 89 -1.01 -2.18 7.80
CA ILE A 89 0.45 -2.20 7.59
C ILE A 89 0.85 -0.94 6.83
N PHE A 90 1.79 -0.17 7.37
CA PHE A 90 2.31 1.02 6.70
C PHE A 90 3.82 1.17 6.93
N LYS A 91 4.46 1.99 6.13
CA LYS A 91 5.88 2.32 6.27
C LYS A 91 6.05 3.61 7.06
N ALA A 92 7.20 3.81 7.67
CA ALA A 92 7.57 5.08 8.31
C ALA A 92 7.66 6.27 7.33
N TYR A 93 7.49 6.03 6.05
CA TYR A 93 7.44 7.00 4.95
C TYR A 93 6.41 6.56 3.91
N ALA A 94 6.02 7.47 3.02
CA ALA A 94 5.07 7.15 1.96
C ALA A 94 5.77 6.75 0.67
N THR A 95 5.14 5.87 -0.11
CA THR A 95 5.61 5.50 -1.46
C THR A 95 4.46 5.40 -2.43
N ARG A 96 4.72 5.72 -3.70
CA ARG A 96 3.76 5.53 -4.78
C ARG A 96 4.43 4.94 -6.02
N VAL A 97 3.76 4.00 -6.66
CA VAL A 97 4.13 3.47 -7.98
C VAL A 97 3.29 4.15 -9.05
N GLY A 98 3.93 4.56 -10.13
CA GLY A 98 3.22 5.18 -11.26
C GLY A 98 2.79 6.61 -11.02
N ASN A 99 1.89 7.08 -11.88
CA ASN A 99 1.36 8.43 -11.84
C ASN A 99 0.28 8.59 -10.75
N GLY A 100 -0.19 9.80 -10.59
CA GLY A 100 -1.26 10.16 -9.65
C GLY A 100 -0.78 11.01 -8.49
N PRO A 101 -1.70 11.50 -7.67
CA PRO A 101 -1.42 12.45 -6.63
C PRO A 101 -0.54 11.87 -5.53
N PHE A 102 0.39 12.69 -5.06
CA PHE A 102 1.27 12.36 -3.96
C PHE A 102 1.70 13.65 -3.24
N PRO A 103 0.83 14.25 -2.42
CA PRO A 103 1.08 15.56 -1.82
C PRO A 103 2.37 15.65 -1.00
N SER A 104 2.74 14.60 -0.26
CA SER A 104 3.95 14.57 0.57
C SER A 104 5.21 14.08 -0.17
N GLU A 105 5.18 14.00 -1.51
CA GLU A 105 6.31 13.53 -2.33
C GLU A 105 7.55 14.43 -2.17
N LEU A 106 8.71 13.78 -2.17
CA LEU A 106 10.01 14.42 -2.11
C LEU A 106 10.73 14.36 -3.45
N PHE A 107 11.23 15.51 -3.90
CA PHE A 107 11.98 15.68 -5.14
C PHE A 107 13.45 16.05 -4.90
N ASP A 108 13.93 15.82 -3.68
CA ASP A 108 15.25 16.19 -3.22
C ASP A 108 16.09 14.96 -2.85
N LYS A 109 17.30 15.22 -2.32
CA LYS A 109 18.22 14.18 -1.88
C LYS A 109 17.66 13.27 -0.78
N ILE A 110 16.70 13.76 0.01
CA ILE A 110 16.05 12.96 1.07
C ILE A 110 15.16 11.90 0.41
N GLY A 111 14.38 12.30 -0.61
CA GLY A 111 13.58 11.36 -1.38
C GLY A 111 14.42 10.28 -2.07
N ASP A 112 15.57 10.66 -2.62
CA ASP A 112 16.50 9.70 -3.22
C ASP A 112 17.10 8.76 -2.17
N TYR A 113 17.53 9.29 -1.03
CA TYR A 113 18.03 8.50 0.10
C TYR A 113 17.00 7.45 0.58
N ILE A 114 15.77 7.87 0.82
CA ILE A 114 14.68 6.96 1.25
C ILE A 114 14.46 5.87 0.20
N ALA A 115 14.44 6.21 -1.08
CA ALA A 115 14.23 5.24 -2.15
C ALA A 115 15.37 4.21 -2.23
N ASP A 116 16.60 4.64 -2.10
CA ASP A 116 17.78 3.78 -2.21
C ASP A 116 17.95 2.92 -0.95
N LYS A 117 17.89 3.51 0.25
CA LYS A 117 17.98 2.80 1.54
C LYS A 117 16.81 1.83 1.74
N GLY A 118 15.60 2.26 1.36
CA GLY A 118 14.38 1.45 1.42
C GLY A 118 14.27 0.38 0.33
N VAL A 119 15.18 0.39 -0.66
CA VAL A 119 15.14 -0.49 -1.84
C VAL A 119 13.78 -0.37 -2.55
N GLU A 120 13.32 0.87 -2.77
CA GLU A 120 12.00 1.16 -3.29
C GLU A 120 11.95 1.03 -4.82
N PHE A 121 11.98 -0.23 -5.27
CA PHE A 121 11.86 -0.62 -6.68
C PHE A 121 10.75 -1.64 -6.86
N GLY A 122 10.05 -1.58 -7.99
CA GLY A 122 9.04 -2.58 -8.32
C GLY A 122 9.66 -3.95 -8.50
N THR A 123 9.09 -4.97 -7.88
CA THR A 123 9.65 -6.34 -7.88
C THR A 123 9.81 -6.89 -9.31
N VAL A 124 8.82 -6.66 -10.16
CA VAL A 124 8.80 -7.16 -11.55
C VAL A 124 9.44 -6.15 -12.50
N THR A 125 8.93 -4.91 -12.49
CA THR A 125 9.32 -3.89 -13.48
C THR A 125 10.64 -3.20 -13.15
N LYS A 126 11.18 -3.39 -11.95
CA LYS A 126 12.37 -2.67 -11.43
C LYS A 126 12.25 -1.14 -11.48
N ARG A 127 11.06 -0.61 -11.70
CA ARG A 127 10.81 0.83 -11.73
C ARG A 127 10.94 1.41 -10.33
N LYS A 128 11.70 2.50 -10.20
CA LYS A 128 11.85 3.27 -8.94
C LYS A 128 10.48 3.77 -8.49
N ARG A 129 10.17 3.57 -7.23
CA ARG A 129 8.98 4.13 -6.58
C ARG A 129 9.25 5.58 -6.20
N ARG A 130 8.23 6.41 -6.31
CA ARG A 130 8.22 7.76 -5.76
C ARG A 130 8.17 7.67 -4.25
N CYS A 131 8.97 8.48 -3.54
CA CYS A 131 9.04 8.47 -2.09
C CYS A 131 8.65 9.84 -1.52
N GLY A 132 8.10 9.84 -0.32
CA GLY A 132 7.69 11.05 0.37
C GLY A 132 7.64 10.85 1.88
N TRP A 133 7.46 11.93 2.61
CA TRP A 133 7.26 11.86 4.04
C TRP A 133 5.99 11.07 4.41
N LEU A 134 5.98 10.47 5.59
CA LEU A 134 4.78 9.84 6.14
C LEU A 134 3.62 10.83 6.10
N ASP A 135 2.50 10.40 5.54
CA ASP A 135 1.32 11.20 5.31
C ASP A 135 0.19 10.73 6.21
N LEU A 136 0.01 11.41 7.35
CA LEU A 136 -1.05 11.09 8.29
C LEU A 136 -2.45 11.40 7.77
N VAL A 137 -2.57 12.31 6.80
CA VAL A 137 -3.86 12.66 6.21
C VAL A 137 -4.40 11.47 5.42
N SER A 138 -3.59 10.93 4.53
CA SER A 138 -3.93 9.74 3.75
C SER A 138 -3.98 8.47 4.61
N LEU A 139 -3.13 8.35 5.64
CA LEU A 139 -3.14 7.21 6.55
C LEU A 139 -4.44 7.17 7.37
N LYS A 140 -4.89 8.28 7.93
CA LYS A 140 -6.15 8.37 8.69
C LYS A 140 -7.35 8.00 7.82
N TYR A 141 -7.42 8.53 6.60
CA TYR A 141 -8.43 8.14 5.63
C TYR A 141 -8.39 6.62 5.36
N SER A 142 -7.20 6.09 5.12
CA SER A 142 -7.03 4.65 4.87
C SER A 142 -7.47 3.79 6.06
N CYS A 143 -7.20 4.24 7.29
CA CYS A 143 -7.66 3.56 8.50
C CYS A 143 -9.18 3.58 8.62
N GLU A 144 -9.82 4.70 8.31
CA GLU A 144 -11.26 4.84 8.38
C GLU A 144 -11.98 3.91 7.41
N ILE A 145 -11.64 3.95 6.13
CA ILE A 145 -12.31 3.12 5.10
C ILE A 145 -12.07 1.61 5.28
N ASN A 146 -11.03 1.23 6.01
CA ASN A 146 -10.70 -0.16 6.32
C ASN A 146 -11.13 -0.59 7.73
N ASN A 147 -11.72 0.28 8.53
CA ASN A 147 -12.04 0.03 9.93
C ASN A 147 -10.85 -0.57 10.71
N VAL A 148 -9.65 0.01 10.51
CA VAL A 148 -8.41 -0.47 11.10
C VAL A 148 -8.47 -0.37 12.62
N LYS A 149 -8.13 -1.45 13.31
CA LYS A 149 -8.08 -1.52 14.79
C LYS A 149 -6.67 -1.36 15.33
N GLU A 150 -5.69 -1.89 14.62
CA GLU A 150 -4.29 -1.86 14.99
C GLU A 150 -3.43 -1.46 13.82
N LEU A 151 -2.31 -0.79 14.10
CA LEU A 151 -1.34 -0.36 13.10
C LEU A 151 0.01 -1.01 13.34
N CYS A 152 0.61 -1.52 12.26
CA CYS A 152 1.98 -2.01 12.26
C CYS A 152 2.84 -1.12 11.37
N ILE A 153 3.77 -0.39 11.99
CA ILE A 153 4.75 0.41 11.27
C ILE A 153 5.95 -0.44 10.84
N THR A 154 6.37 -0.27 9.61
CA THR A 154 7.52 -0.97 9.02
C THR A 154 8.54 0.01 8.47
N LYS A 155 9.75 -0.46 8.15
CA LYS A 155 10.78 0.36 7.49
C LYS A 155 11.24 1.58 8.29
N VAL A 156 11.15 1.51 9.61
CA VAL A 156 11.59 2.60 10.51
C VAL A 156 13.10 2.80 10.42
N ASP A 157 13.84 1.70 10.23
CA ASP A 157 15.28 1.63 10.02
C ASP A 157 15.78 2.43 8.80
N VAL A 158 14.94 2.59 7.80
CA VAL A 158 15.28 3.37 6.59
C VAL A 158 15.56 4.84 6.91
N LEU A 159 15.00 5.36 7.98
CA LEU A 159 15.14 6.76 8.38
C LEU A 159 16.27 7.03 9.39
N ASN A 160 17.08 6.01 9.71
CA ASN A 160 18.12 6.06 10.76
C ASN A 160 19.14 7.20 10.62
N GLU A 161 19.50 7.56 9.38
CA GLU A 161 20.59 8.52 9.09
C GLU A 161 20.09 9.93 8.79
N LEU A 162 18.76 10.15 8.92
CA LEU A 162 18.19 11.48 8.73
C LEU A 162 18.35 12.31 10.02
N ASP A 163 18.74 13.57 9.88
CA ASP A 163 18.85 14.49 11.01
C ASP A 163 17.48 14.91 11.56
N GLU A 164 16.49 15.03 10.69
CA GLU A 164 15.13 15.47 10.97
C GLU A 164 14.13 14.64 10.18
N ILE A 165 13.02 14.30 10.81
CA ILE A 165 11.92 13.55 10.18
C ILE A 165 10.70 14.46 10.14
N LYS A 166 10.01 14.48 9.00
CA LYS A 166 8.79 15.26 8.82
C LYS A 166 7.61 14.33 8.63
N ILE A 167 6.51 14.69 9.26
CA ILE A 167 5.24 13.98 9.12
C ILE A 167 4.21 14.98 8.60
N CYS A 168 3.59 14.66 7.45
CA CYS A 168 2.52 15.46 6.89
C CYS A 168 1.25 15.27 7.73
N LYS A 169 0.77 16.35 8.36
CA LYS A 169 -0.38 16.35 9.26
C LYS A 169 -1.63 17.00 8.70
N SER A 170 -1.49 17.79 7.65
CA SER A 170 -2.61 18.48 6.98
C SER A 170 -2.30 18.72 5.51
N TYR A 171 -3.33 18.98 4.71
CA TYR A 171 -3.18 19.48 3.35
C TYR A 171 -3.70 20.91 3.27
N GLN A 172 -2.78 21.87 3.28
CA GLN A 172 -3.12 23.31 3.32
C GLN A 172 -4.04 23.63 4.51
N GLY A 173 -3.71 23.07 5.68
CA GLY A 173 -4.47 23.21 6.92
C GLY A 173 -5.71 22.31 7.03
N LYS A 174 -6.11 21.60 5.97
CA LYS A 174 -7.26 20.68 6.00
C LYS A 174 -6.89 19.33 6.57
N GLN A 175 -7.83 18.72 7.29
CA GLN A 175 -7.74 17.35 7.80
C GLN A 175 -8.39 16.37 6.82
N PHE A 176 -8.20 15.07 7.03
CA PHE A 176 -8.68 14.07 6.08
C PHE A 176 -10.19 14.07 5.86
N GLN A 177 -10.99 14.47 6.86
CA GLN A 177 -12.45 14.58 6.74
C GLN A 177 -12.90 15.66 5.75
N ASP A 178 -12.06 16.66 5.51
CA ASP A 178 -12.34 17.78 4.61
C ASP A 178 -11.83 17.54 3.18
N ILE A 179 -11.29 16.34 2.91
CA ILE A 179 -10.61 16.02 1.66
C ILE A 179 -11.36 14.93 0.91
N ASN A 180 -11.68 15.20 -0.34
CA ASN A 180 -12.15 14.18 -1.26
C ASN A 180 -10.95 13.47 -1.91
N PHE A 181 -10.63 12.26 -1.44
CA PHE A 181 -9.51 11.47 -1.97
C PHE A 181 -9.73 10.95 -3.40
N SER A 182 -10.96 10.98 -3.92
CA SER A 182 -11.24 10.70 -5.33
C SER A 182 -11.01 11.91 -6.25
N ASP A 183 -10.82 13.12 -5.70
CA ASP A 183 -10.48 14.31 -6.46
C ASP A 183 -8.99 14.37 -6.74
N SER A 184 -8.54 13.61 -7.72
CA SER A 184 -7.14 13.60 -8.13
C SER A 184 -6.65 14.95 -8.65
N ALA A 185 -7.51 15.80 -9.18
CA ALA A 185 -7.12 17.12 -9.64
C ALA A 185 -6.77 18.03 -8.45
N TYR A 186 -7.59 18.03 -7.40
CA TYR A 186 -7.27 18.73 -6.15
C TYR A 186 -5.97 18.20 -5.53
N LEU A 187 -5.85 16.90 -5.37
CA LEU A 187 -4.68 16.28 -4.73
C LEU A 187 -3.38 16.50 -5.52
N ASN A 188 -3.42 16.47 -6.85
CA ASN A 188 -2.25 16.76 -7.70
C ASN A 188 -1.79 18.22 -7.62
N ASN A 189 -2.72 19.14 -7.37
CA ASN A 189 -2.44 20.56 -7.23
C ASN A 189 -2.21 20.99 -5.79
N CYS A 190 -2.34 20.08 -4.82
CA CYS A 190 -2.13 20.35 -3.42
C CYS A 190 -0.64 20.59 -3.14
N LYS A 191 -0.27 21.86 -2.93
CA LYS A 191 1.09 22.26 -2.58
C LYS A 191 1.18 22.43 -1.09
N LEU A 192 1.91 21.53 -0.45
CA LEU A 192 2.16 21.59 0.99
C LEU A 192 3.21 22.64 1.30
N ASN A 193 3.10 23.23 2.47
CA ASN A 193 4.05 24.19 3.02
C ASN A 193 4.54 23.74 4.41
N GLY A 194 5.44 24.49 5.02
CA GLY A 194 6.03 24.10 6.31
C GLY A 194 5.03 23.86 7.43
N SER A 195 3.88 24.56 7.43
CA SER A 195 2.85 24.40 8.47
C SER A 195 2.04 23.10 8.33
N ASP A 196 2.08 22.46 7.18
CA ASP A 196 1.45 21.18 6.93
C ASP A 196 2.25 19.99 7.48
N PHE A 197 3.48 20.25 7.92
CA PHE A 197 4.36 19.23 8.49
C PHE A 197 4.59 19.45 9.99
N GLU A 198 4.75 18.36 10.68
CA GLU A 198 5.28 18.30 12.03
C GLU A 198 6.70 17.74 11.96
N LEU A 199 7.60 18.36 12.76
CA LEU A 199 9.02 18.06 12.77
C LEU A 199 9.37 17.21 13.97
N PHE A 200 10.10 16.14 13.74
CA PHE A 200 10.59 15.26 14.79
C PHE A 200 12.11 15.14 14.70
N PRO A 201 12.80 15.11 15.85
CA PRO A 201 14.23 14.81 15.86
C PRO A 201 14.45 13.37 15.41
N SER A 202 15.56 13.12 14.75
CA SER A 202 16.01 11.78 14.42
C SER A 202 16.09 10.88 15.66
N TRP A 203 15.79 9.60 15.48
CA TRP A 203 16.02 8.59 16.52
C TRP A 203 17.38 7.92 16.43
N GLY A 204 18.20 8.26 15.41
CA GLY A 204 19.51 7.65 15.19
C GLY A 204 19.44 6.22 14.67
N ASN A 205 20.53 5.49 14.81
CA ASN A 205 20.60 4.12 14.33
C ASN A 205 19.90 3.16 15.30
N ILE A 206 18.94 2.39 14.81
CA ILE A 206 18.21 1.35 15.54
C ILE A 206 18.53 -0.07 15.07
N ASP A 207 19.53 -0.24 14.21
CA ASP A 207 19.93 -1.56 13.71
C ASP A 207 20.31 -2.49 14.87
N GLY A 208 19.77 -3.71 14.84
CA GLY A 208 20.02 -4.71 15.88
C GLY A 208 19.19 -4.54 17.16
N ILE A 209 18.35 -3.53 17.27
CA ILE A 209 17.41 -3.42 18.40
C ILE A 209 16.24 -4.38 18.17
N MET A 210 16.10 -5.37 19.07
CA MET A 210 15.14 -6.46 18.95
C MET A 210 13.94 -6.36 19.89
N SER A 211 13.86 -5.30 20.70
CA SER A 211 12.76 -5.11 21.65
C SER A 211 12.27 -3.67 21.65
N TYR A 212 10.98 -3.50 21.95
CA TYR A 212 10.40 -2.17 22.10
C TYR A 212 11.11 -1.34 23.18
N ASP A 213 11.48 -1.97 24.30
CA ASP A 213 12.15 -1.27 25.40
C ASP A 213 13.53 -0.70 25.02
N GLY A 214 14.22 -1.34 24.08
CA GLY A 214 15.50 -0.88 23.54
C GLY A 214 15.41 0.29 22.57
N LEU A 215 14.21 0.60 22.05
CA LEU A 215 14.05 1.70 21.10
C LEU A 215 14.32 3.07 21.75
N PRO A 216 14.86 4.04 21.00
CA PRO A 216 15.03 5.42 21.44
C PRO A 216 13.68 6.05 21.85
N GLN A 217 13.73 6.93 22.86
CA GLN A 217 12.50 7.54 23.40
C GLN A 217 11.76 8.40 22.37
N ASN A 218 12.49 9.10 21.51
CA ASN A 218 11.91 9.93 20.45
C ASN A 218 11.23 9.10 19.31
N LEU A 219 11.53 7.81 19.21
CA LEU A 219 10.80 6.90 18.33
C LEU A 219 9.56 6.30 19.01
N LYS A 220 9.57 6.19 20.34
CA LYS A 220 8.44 5.66 21.11
C LYS A 220 7.31 6.70 21.29
N ASN A 221 7.66 7.98 21.26
CA ASN A 221 6.74 9.11 21.42
C ASN A 221 5.95 9.42 20.14
#